data_bb6294bc3ea279455705fb1a5a8cd810
#
_entry.id   bb6294bc3ea279455705fb1a5a8cd810
#
_cell.length_a   1.000
_cell.length_b   1.000
_cell.length_c   1.000
_cell.angle_alpha   90.00
_cell.angle_beta   90.00
_cell.angle_gamma   90.00
#
_symmetry.space_group_name_H-M   'P 1'
#
loop_
_entity.id
_entity.type
_entity.pdbx_description
1 polymer ?
#
loop_
_entity_poly.entity_id
_entity_poly.type
_entity_poly.pdbx_seq_one_letter_code
_entity_poly.pdbx_strand_id
1 'polypeptide(L)'
;MVGFTRALAAELAGEVGVTLIVPGGMRTKFFDDRDAQYKPGPDAILNDPANVAAAIMFALNQPAGSAVREMVVCAETETSYP
;
A
#
# COMPACT_ATOMS: atom_id res chain seq x y z
N MET A 1 -9.07 7.47 -7.21
CA MET A 1 -7.60 7.55 -7.02
C MET A 1 -6.81 6.65 -7.97
N VAL A 2 -7.25 5.41 -8.15
CA VAL A 2 -6.54 4.49 -9.06
C VAL A 2 -6.48 5.05 -10.49
N GLY A 3 -7.60 5.53 -11.01
CA GLY A 3 -7.64 6.11 -12.36
C GLY A 3 -6.76 7.34 -12.49
N PHE A 4 -6.74 8.21 -11.48
CA PHE A 4 -5.88 9.38 -11.47
C PHE A 4 -4.40 8.99 -11.48
N THR A 5 -4.03 8.02 -10.64
CA THR A 5 -2.64 7.56 -10.55
C THR A 5 -2.17 6.92 -11.86
N ARG A 6 -3.03 6.12 -12.48
CA ARG A 6 -2.70 5.50 -13.78
C ARG A 6 -2.50 6.53 -14.89
N ALA A 7 -3.36 7.54 -14.92
CA ALA A 7 -3.23 8.62 -15.89
C ALA A 7 -1.94 9.40 -15.67
N LEU A 8 -1.61 9.72 -14.42
CA LEU A 8 -0.40 10.41 -14.06
C LEU A 8 0.85 9.61 -14.44
N ALA A 9 0.83 8.31 -14.15
CA ALA A 9 1.96 7.43 -14.49
C ALA A 9 2.21 7.38 -16.00
N ALA A 10 1.14 7.32 -16.79
CA ALA A 10 1.27 7.30 -18.25
C ALA A 10 1.77 8.64 -18.78
N GLU A 11 1.28 9.75 -18.24
CA GLU A 11 1.67 11.09 -18.67
C GLU A 11 3.13 11.39 -18.35
N LEU A 12 3.63 10.91 -17.23
CA LEU A 12 5.00 11.15 -16.80
C LEU A 12 5.96 10.01 -17.16
N ALA A 13 5.51 9.06 -17.97
CA ALA A 13 6.33 7.90 -18.33
C ALA A 13 7.66 8.33 -18.96
N GLY A 14 8.74 7.78 -18.44
CA GLY A 14 10.08 8.11 -18.88
C GLY A 14 10.71 9.33 -18.20
N GLU A 15 9.92 10.14 -17.47
CA GLU A 15 10.41 11.33 -16.76
C GLU A 15 10.38 11.13 -15.26
N VAL A 16 9.23 10.70 -14.73
CA VAL A 16 9.03 10.47 -13.28
C VAL A 16 8.35 9.14 -13.09
N GLY A 17 8.89 8.34 -12.17
CA GLY A 17 8.25 7.09 -11.76
C GLY A 17 7.08 7.36 -10.83
N VAL A 18 5.95 6.72 -11.08
CA VAL A 18 4.76 6.83 -10.25
C VAL A 18 4.32 5.42 -9.85
N THR A 19 4.18 5.20 -8.55
CA THR A 19 3.76 3.91 -8.01
C THR A 19 2.57 4.09 -7.09
N LEU A 20 1.52 3.32 -7.32
CA LEU A 20 0.38 3.25 -6.43
C LEU A 20 0.55 2.06 -5.49
N ILE A 21 0.57 2.33 -4.20
CA ILE A 21 0.60 1.29 -3.17
C ILE A 21 -0.76 1.23 -2.51
N VAL A 22 -1.35 0.05 -2.48
CA VAL A 22 -2.63 -0.18 -1.81
C VAL A 22 -2.36 -1.12 -0.63
N PRO A 23 -2.18 -0.57 0.58
CA PRO A 23 -2.02 -1.41 1.75
C PRO A 23 -3.39 -1.89 2.23
N GLY A 24 -3.43 -3.09 2.77
CA GLY A 24 -4.58 -3.55 3.54
C GLY A 24 -4.56 -2.91 4.93
N GLY A 25 -5.34 -3.46 5.85
CA GLY A 25 -5.30 -3.01 7.23
C GLY A 25 -3.91 -3.16 7.82
N MET A 26 -3.40 -2.10 8.43
CA MET A 26 -2.10 -2.10 9.08
C MET A 26 -2.24 -1.89 10.57
N ARG A 27 -1.35 -2.52 11.32
CA ARG A 27 -1.27 -2.33 12.77
C ARG A 27 -0.47 -1.08 13.05
N THR A 28 -1.16 0.05 13.24
CA THR A 28 -0.55 1.34 13.47
C THR A 28 -1.18 2.03 14.68
N LYS A 29 -0.54 3.09 15.17
CA LYS A 29 -1.07 3.90 16.26
C LYS A 29 -2.30 4.70 15.87
N PHE A 30 -2.60 4.78 14.57
CA PHE A 30 -3.76 5.51 14.08
C PHE A 30 -5.05 5.04 14.74
N PHE A 31 -5.18 3.73 15.00
CA PHE A 31 -6.39 3.17 15.60
C PHE A 31 -6.43 3.35 17.11
N ASP A 32 -5.31 3.60 17.77
CA ASP A 32 -5.25 3.73 19.23
C ASP A 32 -6.00 4.96 19.75
N ASP A 33 -6.10 6.00 18.93
CA ASP A 33 -6.77 7.26 19.31
C ASP A 33 -8.25 7.28 18.91
N ARG A 34 -8.78 6.18 18.36
CA ARG A 34 -10.17 6.10 17.94
C ARG A 34 -11.03 5.50 19.03
N ASP A 35 -12.32 5.86 19.00
CA ASP A 35 -13.30 5.18 19.85
C ASP A 35 -13.31 3.68 19.54
N ALA A 36 -13.65 2.87 20.55
CA ALA A 36 -13.62 1.42 20.43
C ALA A 36 -14.41 0.90 19.21
N GLN A 37 -15.51 1.58 18.84
CA GLN A 37 -16.33 1.19 17.69
C GLN A 37 -15.60 1.35 16.36
N TYR A 38 -14.55 2.16 16.30
CA TYR A 38 -13.76 2.41 15.07
C TYR A 38 -12.42 1.69 15.09
N LYS A 39 -12.08 1.01 16.18
CA LYS A 39 -10.86 0.24 16.25
C LYS A 39 -11.11 -1.15 15.70
N PRO A 40 -10.12 -1.74 15.00
CA PRO A 40 -10.23 -3.14 14.63
C PRO A 40 -10.35 -4.00 15.88
N GLY A 41 -11.16 -5.04 15.83
CA GLY A 41 -11.27 -5.97 16.94
C GLY A 41 -9.97 -6.76 17.13
N PRO A 42 -9.87 -7.51 18.24
CA PRO A 42 -8.67 -8.31 18.52
C PRO A 42 -8.41 -9.39 17.46
N ASP A 43 -9.45 -9.78 16.72
CA ASP A 43 -9.34 -10.77 15.64
C ASP A 43 -9.10 -10.14 14.28
N ALA A 44 -8.93 -8.81 14.22
CA ALA A 44 -8.70 -8.13 12.95
C ALA A 44 -7.37 -8.59 12.34
N ILE A 45 -7.41 -8.88 11.05
CA ILE A 45 -6.23 -9.29 10.29
C ILE A 45 -5.52 -8.02 9.83
N LEU A 46 -4.38 -7.73 10.45
CA LEU A 46 -3.62 -6.52 10.19
C LEU A 46 -2.20 -6.89 9.78
N ASN A 47 -1.68 -6.15 8.81
CA ASN A 47 -0.30 -6.30 8.38
C ASN A 47 0.62 -5.43 9.23
N ASP A 48 1.85 -5.88 9.43
CA ASP A 48 2.88 -5.07 10.07
C ASP A 48 3.29 -3.96 9.09
N PRO A 49 3.28 -2.68 9.53
CA PRO A 49 3.69 -1.59 8.65
C PRO A 49 5.11 -1.74 8.10
N ALA A 50 5.99 -2.47 8.77
CA ALA A 50 7.32 -2.76 8.24
C ALA A 50 7.27 -3.55 6.94
N ASN A 51 6.26 -4.40 6.76
CA ASN A 51 6.09 -5.18 5.54
C ASN A 51 5.68 -4.26 4.36
N VAL A 52 4.85 -3.27 4.64
CA VAL A 52 4.47 -2.28 3.63
C VAL A 52 5.67 -1.41 3.27
N ALA A 53 6.45 -1.00 4.26
CA ALA A 53 7.66 -0.22 4.03
C ALA A 53 8.67 -0.99 3.17
N ALA A 54 8.82 -2.29 3.41
CA ALA A 54 9.72 -3.14 2.61
C ALA A 54 9.26 -3.20 1.15
N ALA A 55 7.94 -3.26 0.91
CA ALA A 55 7.39 -3.26 -0.44
C ALA A 55 7.65 -1.92 -1.15
N ILE A 56 7.53 -0.82 -0.43
CA ILE A 56 7.85 0.51 -0.96
C ILE A 56 9.33 0.57 -1.38
N MET A 57 10.22 0.09 -0.53
CA MET A 57 11.66 0.06 -0.85
C MET A 57 11.94 -0.80 -2.07
N PHE A 58 11.26 -1.92 -2.21
CA PHE A 58 11.37 -2.76 -3.41
C PHE A 58 10.98 -1.97 -4.66
N ALA A 59 9.87 -1.25 -4.61
CA ALA A 59 9.41 -0.45 -5.75
C ALA A 59 10.39 0.65 -6.10
N LEU A 60 11.01 1.29 -5.09
CA LEU A 60 11.98 2.37 -5.31
C LEU A 60 13.31 1.89 -5.87
N ASN A 61 13.67 0.65 -5.62
CA ASN A 61 14.97 0.09 -5.99
C ASN A 61 14.95 -0.72 -7.28
N GLN A 62 13.97 -0.48 -8.14
CA GLN A 62 13.92 -1.16 -9.43
C GLN A 62 15.06 -0.68 -10.34
N PRO A 63 15.59 -1.59 -11.18
CA PRO A 63 16.62 -1.21 -12.14
C PRO A 63 16.13 -0.14 -13.12
N ALA A 64 17.06 0.60 -13.70
CA ALA A 64 16.72 1.59 -14.70
C ALA A 64 15.92 0.94 -15.84
N GLY A 65 14.86 1.61 -16.25
CA GLY A 65 13.97 1.12 -17.31
C GLY A 65 12.87 0.17 -16.83
N SER A 66 12.87 -0.16 -15.52
CA SER A 66 11.83 -0.99 -14.92
C SER A 66 11.07 -0.22 -13.86
N ALA A 67 9.77 -0.47 -13.74
CA ALA A 67 8.95 0.21 -12.74
C ALA A 67 7.90 -0.74 -12.18
N VAL A 68 7.66 -0.63 -10.88
CA VAL A 68 6.47 -1.22 -10.27
C VAL A 68 5.40 -0.12 -10.28
N ARG A 69 4.35 -0.32 -11.03
CA ARG A 69 3.29 0.69 -11.16
C ARG A 69 2.21 0.59 -10.13
N GLU A 70 1.86 -0.62 -9.75
CA GLU A 70 0.81 -0.86 -8.77
C GLU A 70 1.19 -2.07 -7.94
N MET A 71 0.97 -2.00 -6.63
CA MET A 71 1.13 -3.16 -5.78
C MET A 71 0.12 -3.11 -4.63
N VAL A 72 -0.44 -4.27 -4.32
CA VAL A 72 -1.33 -4.47 -3.18
C VAL A 72 -0.55 -5.24 -2.12
N VAL A 73 -0.47 -4.68 -0.93
CA VAL A 73 0.27 -5.29 0.18
C VAL A 73 -0.67 -5.41 1.36
N CYS A 74 -1.05 -6.62 1.71
CA CYS A 74 -1.97 -6.86 2.82
C CYS A 74 -1.52 -8.09 3.60
N ALA A 75 -2.15 -8.32 4.75
CA ALA A 75 -1.89 -9.54 5.50
C ALA A 75 -2.24 -10.75 4.61
N GLU A 76 -1.44 -11.81 4.72
CA GLU A 76 -1.61 -13.00 3.90
C GLU A 76 -3.03 -13.57 3.94
N THR A 77 -3.66 -13.49 5.11
CA THR A 77 -4.99 -14.07 5.34
C THR A 77 -6.11 -13.05 5.24
N GLU A 78 -5.85 -11.83 4.80
CA GLU A 78 -6.89 -10.82 4.67
C GLU A 78 -7.88 -11.21 3.57
N THR A 79 -9.17 -11.25 3.92
CA THR A 79 -10.22 -11.67 2.99
C THR A 79 -11.05 -10.51 2.44
N SER A 80 -10.89 -9.32 3.01
CA SER A 80 -11.63 -8.15 2.56
C SER A 80 -11.02 -7.50 1.31
N TYR A 81 -9.92 -8.03 0.81
CA TYR A 81 -9.23 -7.51 -0.35
C TYR A 81 -8.92 -8.64 -1.33
N PRO A 82 -9.06 -8.43 -2.64
CA PRO A 82 -9.43 -7.18 -3.29
C PRO A 82 -10.81 -6.77 -3.05
#